data_8e678d6e57148a98c13619abe0272617
#
_entry.id   8e678d6e57148a98c13619abe0272617
#
_cell.length_a   1.000
_cell.length_b   1.000
_cell.length_c   1.000
_cell.angle_alpha   90.00
_cell.angle_beta   90.00
_cell.angle_gamma   90.00
#
_symmetry.space_group_name_H-M   'P 1'
#
loop_
_entity.id
_entity.type
_entity.pdbx_description
1 polymer ?
#
loop_
_entity_poly.entity_id
_entity_poly.type
_entity_poly.pdbx_seq_one_letter_code
_entity_poly.pdbx_strand_id
1 'polypeptide(L)'
;MALYKKDAKKNVRVDDDTRMTKTKLIQAVSKRTGIDAATVRAVYAAIVDEIITTTRSGRSVMLTGFGRFYRLHKAGHTVQFTKSGTGAVPGYDVLKFSASSTLNRSLTNESSE
;
A
#
# COMPACT_ATOMS: atom_id res chain seq x y z
N MET A 1 23.94 -15.25 13.89
CA MET A 1 23.78 -14.89 13.26
C MET A 1 23.58 -14.58 12.74
N ALA A 2 23.40 -14.49 12.88
CA ALA A 2 23.01 -14.06 12.21
C ALA A 2 22.50 -14.36 11.57
N LEU A 3 22.04 -15.07 11.68
CA LEU A 3 21.49 -15.14 10.99
C LEU A 3 20.73 -14.92 10.70
N TYR A 4 20.35 -15.00 10.95
CA TYR A 4 19.60 -14.63 10.39
C TYR A 4 19.59 -13.60 10.46
N LYS A 5 19.93 -13.28 10.92
CA LYS A 5 19.88 -12.20 10.89
C LYS A 5 20.00 -11.52 9.81
N LYS A 6 20.51 -11.82 8.90
CA LYS A 6 20.46 -11.25 7.74
C LYS A 6 19.12 -11.23 7.21
N ASP A 7 18.35 -12.11 7.56
CA ASP A 7 16.99 -12.06 7.20
C ASP A 7 16.33 -10.88 7.77
N ALA A 8 16.73 -10.49 8.92
CA ALA A 8 16.14 -9.34 9.53
C ALA A 8 16.33 -8.11 8.71
N LYS A 9 17.43 -8.06 7.96
CA LYS A 9 17.61 -6.93 7.17
C LYS A 9 16.62 -6.78 6.10
N LYS A 10 16.23 -7.83 5.47
CA LYS A 10 15.29 -7.75 4.44
C LYS A 10 13.96 -7.34 4.95
N ASN A 11 13.68 -7.68 6.19
CA ASN A 11 12.38 -7.40 6.75
C ASN A 11 12.44 -6.38 7.83
N VAL A 12 13.32 -5.43 7.67
CA VAL A 12 13.44 -4.41 8.67
C VAL A 12 12.14 -3.69 8.84
N ARG A 13 11.68 -3.63 10.08
CA ARG A 13 10.45 -3.00 10.36
C ARG A 13 10.67 -1.52 10.51
N VAL A 14 9.77 -0.75 9.94
CA VAL A 14 9.83 0.68 10.10
C VAL A 14 9.32 0.99 11.50
N ASP A 15 10.14 1.65 12.32
CA ASP A 15 9.67 1.94 13.65
C ASP A 15 8.98 3.29 13.65
N ASP A 16 8.51 3.69 14.81
CA ASP A 16 7.66 4.86 14.89
C ASP A 16 8.36 6.13 14.50
N ASP A 17 9.64 6.21 14.73
CA ASP A 17 10.38 7.42 14.41
C ASP A 17 10.49 7.63 12.92
N THR A 18 10.46 6.56 12.14
CA THR A 18 10.64 6.68 10.71
C THR A 18 9.33 6.54 9.96
N ARG A 19 8.24 6.30 10.66
CA ARG A 19 6.96 6.11 10.00
C ARG A 19 6.13 7.37 10.06
N MET A 20 5.64 7.79 8.92
CA MET A 20 4.74 8.92 8.89
C MET A 20 3.34 8.40 8.99
N THR A 21 2.68 8.65 10.12
CA THR A 21 1.33 8.18 10.32
C THR A 21 0.35 9.05 9.54
N LYS A 22 -0.90 8.60 9.48
CA LYS A 22 -1.93 9.38 8.81
C LYS A 22 -2.03 10.80 9.37
N THR A 23 -1.98 10.92 10.68
CA THR A 23 -2.08 12.23 11.31
C THR A 23 -0.90 13.12 10.91
N LYS A 24 0.30 12.55 10.89
CA LYS A 24 1.46 13.32 10.50
C LYS A 24 1.42 13.70 9.04
N LEU A 25 0.91 12.82 8.20
CA LEU A 25 0.79 13.13 6.79
C LEU A 25 -0.18 14.28 6.58
N ILE A 26 -1.32 14.25 7.27
CA ILE A 26 -2.29 15.32 7.16
C ILE A 26 -1.69 16.64 7.59
N GLN A 27 -0.95 16.63 8.69
CA GLN A 27 -0.31 17.85 9.16
C GLN A 27 0.72 18.37 8.18
N ALA A 28 1.48 17.46 7.57
CA ALA A 28 2.49 17.87 6.61
C ALA A 28 1.84 18.49 5.37
N VAL A 29 0.74 17.91 4.90
CA VAL A 29 0.02 18.45 3.74
C VAL A 29 -0.59 19.81 4.09
N SER A 30 -1.14 19.92 5.28
CA SER A 30 -1.70 21.18 5.72
C SER A 30 -0.63 22.27 5.70
N LYS A 31 0.54 21.95 6.19
CA LYS A 31 1.63 22.89 6.20
C LYS A 31 2.10 23.26 4.80
N ARG A 32 2.17 22.29 3.93
CA ARG A 32 2.65 22.50 2.57
C ARG A 32 1.68 23.33 1.74
N THR A 33 0.39 23.17 1.99
CA THR A 33 -0.62 23.83 1.17
C THR A 33 -1.22 25.08 1.79
N GLY A 34 -1.06 25.23 3.09
CA GLY A 34 -1.73 26.33 3.79
C GLY A 34 -3.19 26.05 4.04
N ILE A 35 -3.66 24.85 3.77
CA ILE A 35 -5.04 24.47 4.02
C ILE A 35 -5.14 23.89 5.41
N ASP A 36 -6.17 24.23 6.16
CA ASP A 36 -6.25 23.77 7.54
C ASP A 36 -6.39 22.26 7.61
N ALA A 37 -5.91 21.70 8.71
CA ALA A 37 -5.82 20.24 8.84
C ALA A 37 -7.18 19.57 8.77
N ALA A 38 -8.23 20.20 9.29
CA ALA A 38 -9.55 19.59 9.24
C ALA A 38 -10.02 19.41 7.81
N THR A 39 -9.76 20.40 6.96
CA THR A 39 -10.13 20.32 5.56
C THR A 39 -9.29 19.25 4.85
N VAL A 40 -7.99 19.22 5.14
CA VAL A 40 -7.11 18.22 4.54
C VAL A 40 -7.60 16.83 4.93
N ARG A 41 -7.99 16.64 6.18
CA ARG A 41 -8.46 15.34 6.64
C ARG A 41 -9.71 14.91 5.88
N ALA A 42 -10.63 15.85 5.65
CA ALA A 42 -11.85 15.53 4.92
C ALA A 42 -11.54 15.16 3.47
N VAL A 43 -10.62 15.89 2.84
CA VAL A 43 -10.24 15.57 1.47
C VAL A 43 -9.54 14.22 1.40
N TYR A 44 -8.66 13.95 2.35
CA TYR A 44 -7.97 12.68 2.40
C TYR A 44 -8.98 11.52 2.49
N ALA A 45 -9.95 11.66 3.40
CA ALA A 45 -10.93 10.60 3.57
C ALA A 45 -11.74 10.38 2.29
N ALA A 46 -12.08 11.47 1.61
CA ALA A 46 -12.83 11.36 0.37
C ALA A 46 -12.01 10.68 -0.73
N ILE A 47 -10.72 10.98 -0.81
CA ILE A 47 -9.87 10.34 -1.80
C ILE A 47 -9.78 8.84 -1.53
N VAL A 48 -9.57 8.46 -0.29
CA VAL A 48 -9.48 7.05 0.05
C VAL A 48 -10.79 6.33 -0.26
N ASP A 49 -11.92 6.96 0.10
CA ASP A 49 -13.21 6.35 -0.17
C ASP A 49 -13.45 6.19 -1.67
N GLU A 50 -13.03 7.17 -2.44
CA GLU A 50 -13.22 7.10 -3.89
C GLU A 50 -12.38 5.97 -4.49
N ILE A 51 -11.16 5.80 -4.00
CA ILE A 51 -10.31 4.72 -4.47
C ILE A 51 -10.94 3.37 -4.13
N ILE A 52 -11.45 3.25 -2.91
CA ILE A 52 -12.07 2.00 -2.48
C ILE A 52 -13.31 1.69 -3.33
N THR A 53 -14.16 2.68 -3.51
CA THR A 53 -15.40 2.47 -4.25
C THR A 53 -15.11 2.10 -5.70
N THR A 54 -14.17 2.79 -6.32
CA THR A 54 -13.85 2.54 -7.72
C THR A 54 -13.25 1.16 -7.91
N THR A 55 -12.31 0.78 -7.05
CA THR A 55 -11.68 -0.53 -7.19
C THR A 55 -12.65 -1.64 -6.85
N ARG A 56 -13.57 -1.37 -5.92
CA ARG A 56 -14.57 -2.39 -5.60
C ARG A 56 -15.46 -2.68 -6.79
N SER A 57 -15.69 -1.67 -7.64
CA SER A 57 -16.50 -1.87 -8.83
C SER A 57 -15.73 -2.55 -9.96
N GLY A 58 -14.46 -2.84 -9.77
CA GLY A 58 -13.65 -3.52 -10.77
C GLY A 58 -12.83 -2.62 -11.65
N ARG A 59 -12.87 -1.30 -11.40
CA ARG A 59 -12.09 -0.36 -12.19
C ARG A 59 -10.81 -0.01 -11.45
N SER A 60 -9.81 0.43 -12.18
CA SER A 60 -8.58 0.86 -11.54
C SER A 60 -8.59 2.37 -11.39
N VAL A 61 -7.75 2.85 -10.47
CA VAL A 61 -7.57 4.29 -10.27
C VAL A 61 -6.12 4.60 -10.62
N MET A 62 -5.92 5.40 -11.65
CA MET A 62 -4.57 5.74 -12.09
C MET A 62 -4.24 7.15 -11.68
N LEU A 63 -3.11 7.30 -11.00
CA LEU A 63 -2.58 8.60 -10.64
C LEU A 63 -1.31 8.79 -11.44
N THR A 64 -1.43 9.57 -12.50
CA THR A 64 -0.34 9.72 -13.45
C THR A 64 0.95 10.16 -12.74
N GLY A 65 2.02 9.46 -12.99
CA GLY A 65 3.30 9.77 -12.38
C GLY A 65 3.50 9.18 -11.00
N PHE A 66 2.44 8.60 -10.43
CA PHE A 66 2.53 8.02 -9.10
C PHE A 66 2.34 6.52 -9.15
N GLY A 67 1.20 6.08 -9.68
CA GLY A 67 0.93 4.67 -9.73
C GLY A 67 -0.53 4.39 -9.95
N ARG A 68 -0.90 3.15 -9.73
CA ARG A 68 -2.23 2.70 -10.04
C ARG A 68 -2.71 1.78 -8.94
N PHE A 69 -3.97 1.97 -8.52
CA PHE A 69 -4.63 1.08 -7.58
C PHE A 69 -5.56 0.19 -8.37
N TYR A 70 -5.58 -1.09 -8.05
CA TYR A 70 -6.44 -2.02 -8.78
C TYR A 70 -6.78 -3.19 -7.88
N ARG A 71 -7.82 -3.91 -8.28
CA ARG A 71 -8.30 -5.05 -7.55
C ARG A 71 -7.68 -6.30 -8.16
N LEU A 72 -7.12 -7.14 -7.33
CA LEU A 72 -6.51 -8.38 -7.77
C LEU A 72 -7.22 -9.53 -7.11
N HIS A 73 -7.61 -10.50 -7.92
CA HIS A 73 -8.27 -11.68 -7.39
C HIS A 73 -7.24 -12.76 -7.15
N LYS A 74 -7.24 -13.29 -5.94
CA LYS A 74 -6.38 -14.42 -5.60
C LYS A 74 -7.23 -15.66 -5.67
N ALA A 75 -6.85 -16.59 -6.54
CA ALA A 75 -7.65 -17.79 -6.77
C ALA A 75 -7.62 -18.66 -5.53
N GLY A 76 -8.73 -19.35 -5.34
CA GLY A 76 -8.81 -20.31 -4.26
C GLY A 76 -7.95 -21.52 -4.56
N HIS A 77 -7.71 -22.29 -3.54
CA HIS A 77 -6.91 -23.49 -3.71
C HIS A 77 -7.28 -24.49 -2.62
N THR A 78 -6.79 -25.70 -2.78
CA THR A 78 -7.03 -26.77 -1.84
C THR A 78 -5.76 -26.97 -1.04
N VAL A 79 -5.90 -27.12 0.25
CA VAL A 79 -4.76 -27.43 1.11
C VAL A 79 -5.00 -28.73 1.81
N GLN A 80 -3.93 -29.39 2.17
CA GLN A 80 -4.01 -30.62 2.89
C GLN A 80 -3.62 -30.38 4.33
N PHE A 81 -4.56 -30.54 5.24
CA PHE A 81 -4.30 -30.24 6.64
C PHE A 81 -3.59 -31.39 7.33
N THR A 82 -4.07 -32.59 7.09
CA THR A 82 -3.51 -33.75 7.73
C THR A 82 -3.56 -34.86 6.73
N LYS A 83 -3.08 -36.01 7.13
CA LYS A 83 -3.15 -37.15 6.25
C LYS A 83 -4.58 -37.58 5.99
N SER A 84 -5.49 -37.17 6.81
CA SER A 84 -6.85 -37.61 6.63
C SER A 84 -7.77 -36.55 6.04
N GLY A 85 -7.28 -35.35 5.82
CA GLY A 85 -8.21 -34.34 5.40
C GLY A 85 -7.61 -33.33 4.49
N THR A 86 -8.45 -32.73 3.67
CA THR A 86 -8.10 -31.59 2.86
C THR A 86 -9.11 -30.53 3.14
N GLY A 87 -8.75 -29.32 2.83
CA GLY A 87 -9.66 -28.21 2.98
C GLY A 87 -9.54 -27.29 1.79
N ALA A 88 -10.54 -26.47 1.60
CA ALA A 88 -10.55 -25.52 0.51
C ALA A 88 -10.31 -24.13 1.06
N VAL A 89 -9.43 -23.38 0.41
CA VAL A 89 -9.22 -21.99 0.71
C VAL A 89 -9.92 -21.22 -0.39
N PRO A 90 -10.95 -20.46 -0.07
CA PRO A 90 -11.70 -19.77 -1.13
C PRO A 90 -10.86 -18.64 -1.71
N GLY A 91 -11.18 -18.27 -2.91
CA GLY A 91 -10.56 -17.12 -3.53
C GLY A 91 -10.98 -15.84 -2.83
N TYR A 92 -10.18 -14.81 -2.97
CA TYR A 92 -10.48 -13.54 -2.35
C TYR A 92 -9.85 -12.43 -3.16
N ASP A 93 -10.31 -11.22 -2.92
CA ASP A 93 -9.82 -10.07 -3.65
C ASP A 93 -9.00 -9.19 -2.74
N VAL A 94 -7.99 -8.57 -3.31
CA VAL A 94 -7.16 -7.65 -2.56
C VAL A 94 -6.98 -6.38 -3.38
N LEU A 95 -6.74 -5.29 -2.69
CA LEU A 95 -6.38 -4.05 -3.34
C LEU A 95 -4.88 -4.02 -3.50
N LYS A 96 -4.43 -3.73 -4.70
CA LYS A 96 -3.00 -3.66 -4.98
C LYS A 96 -2.63 -2.28 -5.48
N PHE A 97 -1.42 -1.89 -5.23
CA PHE A 97 -0.86 -0.65 -5.73
C PHE A 97 0.39 -0.97 -6.54
N SER A 98 0.47 -0.40 -7.74
CA SER A 98 1.65 -0.57 -8.57
C SER A 98 2.21 0.81 -8.86
N ALA A 99 3.41 1.06 -8.39
CA ALA A 99 4.04 2.34 -8.61
C ALA A 99 4.45 2.51 -10.07
N SER A 100 4.41 3.73 -10.55
CA SER A 100 4.81 3.99 -11.93
C SER A 100 6.31 3.82 -12.08
N SER A 101 6.75 3.51 -13.28
CA SER A 101 8.18 3.36 -13.50
C SER A 101 8.90 4.70 -13.34
N THR A 102 8.21 5.79 -13.65
CA THR A 102 8.78 7.10 -13.45
C THR A 102 9.05 7.35 -11.96
N LEU A 103 8.09 6.98 -11.13
CA LEU A 103 8.25 7.15 -9.70
C LEU A 103 9.40 6.30 -9.18
N ASN A 104 9.44 5.03 -9.58
CA ASN A 104 10.48 4.14 -9.13
C ASN A 104 11.86 4.62 -9.57
N ARG A 105 11.94 5.14 -10.78
CA ARG A 105 13.20 5.63 -11.28
C ARG A 105 13.66 6.85 -10.50
N SER A 106 12.72 7.73 -10.12
CA SER A 106 13.11 8.92 -9.40
C SER A 106 13.65 8.59 -8.01
N LEU A 107 13.16 7.55 -7.39
CA LEU A 107 13.68 7.14 -6.09
C LEU A 107 15.12 6.67 -6.21
N THR A 108 15.40 5.92 -7.23
CA THR A 108 16.74 5.42 -7.45
C THR A 108 17.70 6.54 -7.84
N ASN A 109 17.28 7.39 -8.76
CA ASN A 109 18.13 8.46 -9.23
C ASN A 109 18.47 9.43 -8.13
N GLU A 110 17.52 9.69 -7.27
CA GLU A 110 17.76 10.61 -6.19
C GLU A 110 18.85 10.09 -5.28
N SER A 111 18.83 8.80 -4.99
CA SER A 111 19.82 8.27 -4.10
C SER A 111 21.17 8.17 -4.76
N SER A 112 21.24 8.19 -6.07
CA SER A 112 22.53 8.08 -6.72
C SER A 112 23.20 9.43 -6.85
N GLU A 113 22.52 10.48 -6.50
CA GLU A 113 23.15 11.77 -6.52
C GLU A 113 23.93 12.01 -5.27
#